data_337f9b9be6e37439dcb766bd2805422f
#
_entry.id   337f9b9be6e37439dcb766bd2805422f
#
_cell.length_a   1.000
_cell.length_b   1.000
_cell.length_c   1.000
_cell.angle_alpha   90.00
_cell.angle_beta   90.00
_cell.angle_gamma   90.00
#
_symmetry.space_group_name_H-M   'P 1'
#
loop_
_entity.id
_entity.type
_entity.pdbx_description
1 polymer ?
#
loop_
_entity_poly.entity_id
_entity_poly.type
_entity_poly.pdbx_seq_one_letter_code
_entity_poly.pdbx_strand_id
1 'polypeptide(L)'
;MMGQQRAAGPIRVAIVGPESSGKSTLARDWSRRLRELGMSAAWVEEYSRAYYADRPYVSSIADIEAIAAGQLAAEARAAEAGAGILLCDTTALTCKIWAEVAHGKASDALLALYRPRDYALTVLACPDIPWEPDPLRSHPAQRDWLLDLHRQELARQGIAAVELAGAHEARLARAMAALLPLLPA
;
A
#
# COMPACT_ATOMS: atom_id res chain seq x y z
N MET A 1 -15.81 -37.86 6.97
CA MET A 1 -15.82 -36.74 6.06
C MET A 1 -15.17 -35.57 6.79
N MET A 2 -13.88 -35.38 6.58
CA MET A 2 -13.17 -34.21 7.15
C MET A 2 -13.47 -33.00 6.25
N GLY A 3 -14.25 -32.05 6.80
CA GLY A 3 -14.51 -30.80 6.11
C GLY A 3 -13.18 -30.07 5.90
N GLN A 4 -12.79 -29.86 4.64
CA GLN A 4 -11.76 -28.91 4.28
C GLN A 4 -12.24 -27.52 4.72
N GLN A 5 -11.76 -27.06 5.88
CA GLN A 5 -11.76 -25.64 6.18
C GLN A 5 -10.98 -24.97 5.03
N ARG A 6 -11.67 -24.22 4.20
CA ARG A 6 -11.02 -23.28 3.27
C ARG A 6 -10.11 -22.43 4.16
N ALA A 7 -8.82 -22.56 3.99
CA ALA A 7 -7.87 -21.67 4.63
C ALA A 7 -8.31 -20.24 4.27
N ALA A 8 -8.62 -19.43 5.27
CA ALA A 8 -8.89 -18.01 5.06
C ALA A 8 -7.67 -17.44 4.33
N GLY A 9 -7.90 -16.65 3.27
CA GLY A 9 -6.82 -16.04 2.52
C GLY A 9 -5.95 -15.14 3.42
N PRO A 10 -4.80 -14.68 2.96
CA PRO A 10 -3.91 -13.86 3.77
C PRO A 10 -4.59 -12.56 4.22
N ILE A 11 -4.24 -12.08 5.41
CA ILE A 11 -4.61 -10.75 5.88
C ILE A 11 -3.83 -9.74 5.02
N ARG A 12 -4.54 -8.95 4.22
CA ARG A 12 -3.94 -7.90 3.39
C ARG A 12 -4.02 -6.57 4.11
N VAL A 13 -2.89 -5.89 4.20
CA VAL A 13 -2.76 -4.57 4.78
C VAL A 13 -2.32 -3.59 3.69
N ALA A 14 -3.13 -2.59 3.40
CA ALA A 14 -2.77 -1.50 2.51
C ALA A 14 -1.96 -0.45 3.28
N ILE A 15 -0.76 -0.13 2.80
CA ILE A 15 0.08 0.96 3.32
C ILE A 15 0.11 2.03 2.25
N VAL A 16 -0.68 3.09 2.46
CA VAL A 16 -0.89 4.16 1.47
C VAL A 16 -0.49 5.52 2.04
N GLY A 17 -0.40 6.51 1.18
CA GLY A 17 -0.03 7.88 1.54
C GLY A 17 0.85 8.55 0.50
N PRO A 18 1.16 9.85 0.70
CA PRO A 18 1.95 10.64 -0.24
C PRO A 18 3.38 10.11 -0.42
N GLU A 19 4.07 10.68 -1.37
CA GLU A 19 5.51 10.49 -1.58
C GLU A 19 6.29 10.89 -0.32
N SER A 20 7.43 10.23 -0.10
CA SER A 20 8.32 10.53 1.04
C SER A 20 7.61 10.59 2.40
N SER A 21 6.64 9.72 2.62
CA SER A 21 5.92 9.55 3.90
C SER A 21 6.39 8.34 4.73
N GLY A 22 7.44 7.63 4.28
CA GLY A 22 8.04 6.53 5.02
C GLY A 22 7.34 5.18 4.86
N LYS A 23 6.46 5.00 3.87
CA LYS A 23 5.72 3.74 3.62
C LYS A 23 6.61 2.51 3.51
N SER A 24 7.61 2.56 2.63
CA SER A 24 8.49 1.41 2.37
C SER A 24 9.32 1.03 3.59
N THR A 25 9.83 2.01 4.33
CA THR A 25 10.55 1.79 5.58
C THR A 25 9.64 1.13 6.62
N LEU A 26 8.41 1.64 6.76
CA LEU A 26 7.42 1.06 7.66
C LEU A 26 7.06 -0.37 7.26
N ALA A 27 6.74 -0.61 5.99
CA ALA A 27 6.34 -1.94 5.50
C ALA A 27 7.43 -2.98 5.72
N ARG A 28 8.68 -2.64 5.39
CA ARG A 28 9.85 -3.50 5.60
C ARG A 28 10.06 -3.84 7.07
N ASP A 29 10.08 -2.83 7.94
CA ASP A 29 10.36 -3.01 9.36
C ASP A 29 9.19 -3.69 10.09
N TRP A 30 7.95 -3.39 9.68
CA TRP A 30 6.76 -4.08 10.17
C TRP A 30 6.77 -5.57 9.80
N SER A 31 7.08 -5.89 8.52
CA SER A 31 7.23 -7.28 8.07
C SER A 31 8.29 -8.02 8.86
N ARG A 32 9.46 -7.39 9.08
CA ARG A 32 10.53 -7.97 9.90
C ARG A 32 10.02 -8.25 11.32
N ARG A 33 9.37 -7.27 11.96
CA ARG A 33 8.87 -7.40 13.33
C ARG A 33 7.84 -8.52 13.48
N LEU A 34 6.93 -8.68 12.51
CA LEU A 34 5.97 -9.77 12.52
C LEU A 34 6.65 -11.14 12.40
N ARG A 35 7.68 -11.26 11.56
CA ARG A 35 8.45 -12.50 11.42
C ARG A 35 9.25 -12.83 12.69
N GLU A 36 9.82 -11.84 13.37
CA GLU A 36 10.48 -12.02 14.68
C GLU A 36 9.51 -12.57 15.74
N LEU A 37 8.22 -12.27 15.61
CA LEU A 37 7.15 -12.80 16.47
C LEU A 37 6.60 -14.16 15.97
N GLY A 38 7.25 -14.79 14.98
CA GLY A 38 6.87 -16.10 14.45
C GLY A 38 5.72 -16.09 13.43
N MET A 39 5.30 -14.92 12.95
CA MET A 39 4.21 -14.81 11.97
C MET A 39 4.74 -14.90 10.54
N SER A 40 3.97 -15.56 9.65
CA SER A 40 4.28 -15.60 8.21
C SER A 40 3.85 -14.28 7.58
N ALA A 41 4.76 -13.31 7.49
CA ALA A 41 4.51 -11.99 6.94
C ALA A 41 5.43 -11.69 5.75
N ALA A 42 4.87 -11.12 4.69
CA ALA A 42 5.61 -10.64 3.52
C ALA A 42 5.41 -9.12 3.34
N TRP A 43 6.47 -8.44 3.01
CA TRP A 43 6.44 -7.10 2.44
C TRP A 43 6.32 -7.22 0.93
N VAL A 44 5.25 -6.68 0.38
CA VAL A 44 5.04 -6.53 -1.06
C VAL A 44 5.51 -5.13 -1.43
N GLU A 45 6.66 -5.06 -2.08
CA GLU A 45 7.30 -3.80 -2.45
C GLU A 45 6.48 -3.01 -3.47
N GLU A 46 6.64 -1.69 -3.48
CA GLU A 46 6.04 -0.80 -4.47
C GLU A 46 6.53 -1.15 -5.88
N TYR A 47 5.62 -1.68 -6.70
CA TYR A 47 5.95 -2.20 -8.03
C TYR A 47 6.43 -1.12 -9.01
N SER A 48 6.07 0.14 -8.81
CA SER A 48 6.54 1.26 -9.64
C SER A 48 8.07 1.34 -9.73
N ARG A 49 8.78 0.97 -8.66
CA ARG A 49 10.24 0.94 -8.64
C ARG A 49 10.82 -0.10 -9.59
N ALA A 50 10.28 -1.30 -9.59
CA ALA A 50 10.68 -2.36 -10.53
C ALA A 50 10.26 -2.01 -11.96
N TYR A 51 9.09 -1.39 -12.13
CA TYR A 51 8.58 -0.98 -13.43
C TYR A 51 9.48 0.06 -14.12
N TYR A 52 9.98 1.05 -13.37
CA TYR A 52 10.83 2.12 -13.90
C TYR A 52 12.33 1.86 -13.76
N ALA A 53 12.77 0.69 -13.28
CA ALA A 53 14.20 0.38 -13.10
C ALA A 53 15.00 0.55 -14.39
N ASP A 54 14.44 0.13 -15.53
CA ASP A 54 15.06 0.17 -16.86
C ASP A 54 14.28 1.04 -17.85
N ARG A 55 13.44 1.96 -17.37
CA ARG A 55 12.55 2.78 -18.20
C ARG A 55 12.62 4.25 -17.80
N PRO A 56 12.47 5.18 -18.76
CA PRO A 56 12.30 6.58 -18.43
C PRO A 56 10.98 6.79 -17.68
N TYR A 57 10.98 7.67 -16.69
CA TYR A 57 9.77 8.05 -15.97
C TYR A 57 8.91 8.98 -16.83
N VAL A 58 7.83 8.45 -17.41
CA VAL A 58 6.88 9.21 -18.24
C VAL A 58 5.50 9.29 -17.61
N SER A 59 5.11 8.29 -16.81
CA SER A 59 3.82 8.24 -16.08
C SER A 59 2.58 8.42 -16.99
N SER A 60 2.54 7.70 -18.12
CA SER A 60 1.34 7.64 -18.94
C SER A 60 0.22 6.84 -18.27
N ILE A 61 -1.02 6.98 -18.74
CA ILE A 61 -2.15 6.14 -18.25
C ILE A 61 -1.81 4.65 -18.37
N ALA A 62 -1.21 4.23 -19.49
CA ALA A 62 -0.82 2.84 -19.71
C ALA A 62 0.26 2.37 -18.72
N ASP A 63 1.21 3.23 -18.33
CA ASP A 63 2.21 2.92 -17.32
C ASP A 63 1.54 2.73 -15.94
N ILE A 64 0.61 3.62 -15.59
CA ILE A 64 -0.11 3.54 -14.31
C ILE A 64 -0.97 2.27 -14.23
N GLU A 65 -1.64 1.88 -15.33
CA GLU A 65 -2.38 0.62 -15.43
C GLU A 65 -1.46 -0.60 -15.26
N ALA A 66 -0.32 -0.60 -15.94
CA ALA A 66 0.67 -1.67 -15.85
C ALA A 66 1.25 -1.79 -14.43
N ILE A 67 1.51 -0.66 -13.76
CA ILE A 67 1.98 -0.62 -12.37
C ILE A 67 0.92 -1.19 -11.43
N ALA A 68 -0.35 -0.79 -11.57
CA ALA A 68 -1.44 -1.33 -10.76
C ALA A 68 -1.61 -2.84 -10.93
N ALA A 69 -1.58 -3.33 -12.17
CA ALA A 69 -1.65 -4.76 -12.47
C ALA A 69 -0.43 -5.53 -11.90
N GLY A 70 0.76 -4.97 -12.04
CA GLY A 70 1.99 -5.53 -11.50
C GLY A 70 1.99 -5.62 -9.98
N GLN A 71 1.46 -4.61 -9.29
CA GLN A 71 1.29 -4.60 -7.84
C GLN A 71 0.37 -5.74 -7.38
N LEU A 72 -0.81 -5.88 -8.00
CA LEU A 72 -1.74 -6.97 -7.68
C LEU A 72 -1.14 -8.35 -7.96
N ALA A 73 -0.38 -8.49 -9.05
CA ALA A 73 0.33 -9.73 -9.35
C ALA A 73 1.42 -10.05 -8.32
N ALA A 74 2.11 -9.05 -7.79
CA ALA A 74 3.09 -9.23 -6.71
C ALA A 74 2.43 -9.67 -5.41
N GLU A 75 1.27 -9.09 -5.07
CA GLU A 75 0.47 -9.50 -3.92
C GLU A 75 -0.02 -10.96 -4.05
N ALA A 76 -0.50 -11.34 -5.25
CA ALA A 76 -0.93 -12.71 -5.51
C ALA A 76 0.22 -13.71 -5.35
N ARG A 77 1.39 -13.43 -5.91
CA ARG A 77 2.59 -14.27 -5.74
C ARG A 77 3.01 -14.43 -4.29
N ALA A 78 2.96 -13.37 -3.50
CA ALA A 78 3.28 -13.43 -2.07
C ALA A 78 2.29 -14.29 -1.29
N ALA A 79 0.99 -14.23 -1.64
CA ALA A 79 -0.05 -15.09 -1.08
C ALA A 79 0.16 -16.57 -1.46
N GLU A 80 0.46 -16.86 -2.73
CA GLU A 80 0.76 -18.21 -3.24
C GLU A 80 2.01 -18.80 -2.61
N ALA A 81 2.99 -17.96 -2.24
CA ALA A 81 4.18 -18.36 -1.50
C ALA A 81 3.90 -18.69 -0.01
N GLY A 82 2.65 -18.59 0.43
CA GLY A 82 2.22 -18.99 1.78
C GLY A 82 2.33 -17.90 2.85
N ALA A 83 2.46 -16.64 2.46
CA ALA A 83 2.41 -15.56 3.44
C ALA A 83 0.99 -15.42 4.03
N GLY A 84 0.89 -15.46 5.36
CA GLY A 84 -0.36 -15.26 6.10
C GLY A 84 -0.75 -13.78 6.26
N ILE A 85 0.23 -12.89 6.17
CA ILE A 85 0.05 -11.42 6.26
C ILE A 85 0.81 -10.78 5.11
N LEU A 86 0.14 -9.93 4.33
CA LEU A 86 0.73 -9.15 3.25
C LEU A 86 0.73 -7.67 3.64
N LEU A 87 1.91 -7.07 3.74
CA LEU A 87 2.09 -5.63 3.92
C LEU A 87 2.35 -5.01 2.54
N CYS A 88 1.29 -4.47 1.93
CA CYS A 88 1.32 -3.97 0.57
C CYS A 88 1.77 -2.49 0.57
N ASP A 89 3.04 -2.26 0.21
CA ASP A 89 3.60 -0.92 0.07
C ASP A 89 3.09 -0.31 -1.23
N THR A 90 2.16 0.61 -1.11
CA THR A 90 1.35 1.14 -2.19
C THR A 90 0.34 0.12 -2.75
N THR A 91 -0.77 0.60 -3.26
CA THR A 91 -1.85 -0.21 -3.84
C THR A 91 -2.45 0.49 -5.05
N ALA A 92 -3.39 -0.15 -5.75
CA ALA A 92 -4.12 0.45 -6.85
C ALA A 92 -4.87 1.76 -6.47
N LEU A 93 -5.10 2.03 -5.17
CA LEU A 93 -5.61 3.31 -4.68
C LEU A 93 -4.67 4.46 -5.05
N THR A 94 -3.39 4.29 -4.79
CA THR A 94 -2.38 5.31 -5.13
C THR A 94 -2.28 5.49 -6.64
N CYS A 95 -2.34 4.41 -7.43
CA CYS A 95 -2.37 4.48 -8.90
C CYS A 95 -3.58 5.28 -9.40
N LYS A 96 -4.76 5.08 -8.79
CA LYS A 96 -5.97 5.87 -9.11
C LYS A 96 -5.75 7.36 -8.84
N ILE A 97 -5.24 7.71 -7.65
CA ILE A 97 -4.95 9.11 -7.30
C ILE A 97 -3.94 9.71 -8.30
N TRP A 98 -2.86 8.99 -8.63
CA TRP A 98 -1.88 9.44 -9.61
C TRP A 98 -2.47 9.66 -11.00
N ALA A 99 -3.35 8.78 -11.47
CA ALA A 99 -4.03 8.96 -12.75
C ALA A 99 -4.91 10.23 -12.73
N GLU A 100 -5.62 10.48 -11.65
CA GLU A 100 -6.46 11.67 -11.48
C GLU A 100 -5.63 12.96 -11.39
N VAL A 101 -4.50 12.93 -10.68
CA VAL A 101 -3.58 14.08 -10.57
C VAL A 101 -2.89 14.39 -11.90
N ALA A 102 -2.36 13.39 -12.58
CA ALA A 102 -1.58 13.60 -13.80
C ALA A 102 -2.43 13.76 -15.07
N HIS A 103 -3.60 13.13 -15.12
CA HIS A 103 -4.42 13.03 -16.34
C HIS A 103 -5.88 13.45 -16.13
N GLY A 104 -6.25 13.93 -14.93
CA GLY A 104 -7.60 14.40 -14.60
C GLY A 104 -8.63 13.30 -14.35
N LYS A 105 -8.34 12.04 -14.72
CA LYS A 105 -9.22 10.89 -14.49
C LYS A 105 -8.46 9.57 -14.45
N ALA A 106 -9.01 8.58 -13.76
CA ALA A 106 -8.62 7.19 -13.91
C ALA A 106 -9.35 6.56 -15.10
N SER A 107 -8.70 5.61 -15.79
CA SER A 107 -9.30 4.82 -16.86
C SER A 107 -10.19 3.71 -16.31
N ASP A 108 -11.11 3.19 -17.17
CA ASP A 108 -11.96 2.05 -16.79
C ASP A 108 -11.13 0.80 -16.48
N ALA A 109 -10.02 0.58 -17.20
CA ALA A 109 -9.10 -0.52 -16.94
C ALA A 109 -8.47 -0.41 -15.53
N LEU A 110 -8.01 0.78 -15.14
CA LEU A 110 -7.48 1.02 -13.80
C LEU A 110 -8.56 0.86 -12.72
N LEU A 111 -9.76 1.36 -12.96
CA LEU A 111 -10.89 1.21 -12.03
C LEU A 111 -11.31 -0.26 -11.84
N ALA A 112 -11.17 -1.10 -12.87
CA ALA A 112 -11.40 -2.53 -12.76
C ALA A 112 -10.39 -3.25 -11.82
N LEU A 113 -9.17 -2.70 -11.69
CA LEU A 113 -8.13 -3.19 -10.78
C LEU A 113 -8.26 -2.62 -9.36
N TYR A 114 -9.03 -1.55 -9.20
CA TYR A 114 -9.17 -0.83 -7.94
C TYR A 114 -10.15 -1.52 -7.01
N ARG A 115 -9.65 -2.26 -6.02
CA ARG A 115 -10.43 -3.04 -5.06
C ARG A 115 -10.00 -2.73 -3.62
N PRO A 116 -10.27 -1.53 -3.11
CA PRO A 116 -9.76 -1.11 -1.80
C PRO A 116 -10.34 -1.90 -0.62
N ARG A 117 -11.47 -2.56 -0.80
CA ARG A 117 -12.11 -3.40 0.23
C ARG A 117 -11.51 -4.80 0.38
N ASP A 118 -10.58 -5.19 -0.50
CA ASP A 118 -9.86 -6.47 -0.39
C ASP A 118 -8.77 -6.43 0.69
N TYR A 119 -8.51 -5.25 1.27
CA TYR A 119 -7.56 -5.07 2.37
C TYR A 119 -8.31 -5.01 3.70
N ALA A 120 -7.93 -5.91 4.62
CA ALA A 120 -8.51 -5.99 5.96
C ALA A 120 -8.15 -4.80 6.86
N LEU A 121 -7.03 -4.15 6.57
CA LEU A 121 -6.55 -2.96 7.25
C LEU A 121 -5.96 -1.99 6.22
N THR A 122 -6.27 -0.72 6.35
CA THR A 122 -5.60 0.35 5.62
C THR A 122 -4.92 1.27 6.62
N VAL A 123 -3.62 1.51 6.43
CA VAL A 123 -2.87 2.53 7.16
C VAL A 123 -2.48 3.65 6.21
N LEU A 124 -2.59 4.89 6.67
CA LEU A 124 -2.29 6.09 5.92
C LEU A 124 -1.08 6.79 6.53
N ALA A 125 0.06 6.71 5.84
CA ALA A 125 1.30 7.32 6.30
C ALA A 125 1.29 8.84 6.06
N CYS A 126 1.37 9.62 7.14
CA CYS A 126 1.41 11.08 7.07
C CYS A 126 2.79 11.58 6.61
N PRO A 127 2.87 12.67 5.85
CA PRO A 127 4.11 13.23 5.32
C PRO A 127 4.82 14.19 6.29
N ASP A 128 4.71 13.95 7.59
CA ASP A 128 5.28 14.76 8.68
C ASP A 128 6.75 14.41 8.99
N ILE A 129 7.44 13.81 8.02
CA ILE A 129 8.87 13.53 8.02
C ILE A 129 9.59 14.34 6.92
N PRO A 130 10.91 14.54 7.02
CA PRO A 130 11.66 15.25 5.98
C PRO A 130 11.48 14.66 4.59
N TRP A 131 11.50 15.54 3.58
CA TRP A 131 11.51 15.10 2.19
C TRP A 131 12.86 14.46 1.84
N GLU A 132 12.81 13.30 1.18
CA GLU A 132 13.97 12.68 0.57
C GLU A 132 13.81 12.67 -0.96
N PRO A 133 14.76 13.25 -1.72
CA PRO A 133 14.75 13.22 -3.17
C PRO A 133 14.80 11.78 -3.71
N ASP A 134 14.03 11.54 -4.77
CA ASP A 134 13.98 10.25 -5.45
C ASP A 134 13.49 10.47 -6.89
N PRO A 135 14.01 9.78 -7.91
CA PRO A 135 13.61 9.98 -9.30
C PRO A 135 12.12 9.79 -9.59
N LEU A 136 11.42 9.00 -8.77
CA LEU A 136 9.99 8.74 -8.91
C LEU A 136 9.11 9.69 -8.06
N ARG A 137 9.69 10.73 -7.45
CA ARG A 137 8.99 11.69 -6.59
C ARG A 137 9.00 13.06 -7.25
N SER A 138 7.84 13.68 -7.39
CA SER A 138 7.66 14.91 -8.16
C SER A 138 6.94 16.05 -7.43
N HIS A 139 6.40 15.82 -6.22
CA HIS A 139 5.51 16.76 -5.53
C HIS A 139 5.99 17.13 -4.11
N PRO A 140 7.22 17.66 -3.94
CA PRO A 140 7.78 17.92 -2.61
C PRO A 140 6.96 18.92 -1.79
N ALA A 141 6.35 19.92 -2.43
CA ALA A 141 5.57 20.97 -1.78
C ALA A 141 4.06 20.64 -1.66
N GLN A 142 3.61 19.50 -2.18
CA GLN A 142 2.18 19.17 -2.27
C GLN A 142 1.80 17.92 -1.47
N ARG A 143 2.66 17.49 -0.55
CA ARG A 143 2.44 16.24 0.20
C ARG A 143 1.18 16.26 1.07
N ASP A 144 0.86 17.41 1.68
CA ASP A 144 -0.36 17.56 2.48
C ASP A 144 -1.61 17.48 1.59
N TRP A 145 -1.59 18.13 0.43
CA TRP A 145 -2.66 18.01 -0.55
C TRP A 145 -2.84 16.57 -1.05
N LEU A 146 -1.75 15.85 -1.33
CA LEU A 146 -1.81 14.43 -1.70
C LEU A 146 -2.35 13.58 -0.55
N LEU A 147 -2.03 13.89 0.70
CA LEU A 147 -2.62 13.23 1.86
C LEU A 147 -4.13 13.43 1.91
N ASP A 148 -4.59 14.63 1.65
CA ASP A 148 -6.03 14.93 1.63
C ASP A 148 -6.76 14.22 0.49
N LEU A 149 -6.13 14.03 -0.68
CA LEU A 149 -6.69 13.19 -1.74
C LEU A 149 -6.86 11.73 -1.29
N HIS A 150 -5.87 11.17 -0.57
CA HIS A 150 -6.01 9.82 0.00
C HIS A 150 -7.16 9.75 1.01
N ARG A 151 -7.27 10.71 1.92
CA ARG A 151 -8.37 10.80 2.90
C ARG A 151 -9.73 10.84 2.23
N GLN A 152 -9.88 11.71 1.21
CA GLN A 152 -11.13 11.86 0.47
C GLN A 152 -11.52 10.58 -0.25
N GLU A 153 -10.55 9.91 -0.90
CA GLU A 153 -10.85 8.68 -1.61
C GLU A 153 -11.22 7.55 -0.65
N LEU A 154 -10.50 7.38 0.45
CA LEU A 154 -10.83 6.40 1.48
C LEU A 154 -12.22 6.66 2.08
N ALA A 155 -12.56 7.91 2.34
CA ALA A 155 -13.88 8.30 2.84
C ALA A 155 -14.99 7.98 1.82
N ARG A 156 -14.79 8.25 0.52
CA ARG A 156 -15.75 7.88 -0.55
C ARG A 156 -16.00 6.37 -0.59
N GLN A 157 -14.98 5.57 -0.29
CA GLN A 157 -15.10 4.11 -0.26
C GLN A 157 -15.65 3.59 1.08
N GLY A 158 -15.86 4.44 2.07
CA GLY A 158 -16.27 4.05 3.42
C GLY A 158 -15.23 3.23 4.16
N ILE A 159 -13.93 3.47 3.88
CA ILE A 159 -12.81 2.78 4.51
C ILE A 159 -12.24 3.66 5.63
N ALA A 160 -12.27 3.11 6.84
CA ALA A 160 -11.59 3.71 7.98
C ALA A 160 -10.09 3.38 7.91
N ALA A 161 -9.26 4.38 7.69
CA ALA A 161 -7.81 4.21 7.72
C ALA A 161 -7.22 4.62 9.07
N VAL A 162 -6.17 3.94 9.47
CA VAL A 162 -5.37 4.32 10.64
C VAL A 162 -4.27 5.27 10.18
N GLU A 163 -4.37 6.54 10.54
CA GLU A 163 -3.32 7.51 10.22
C GLU A 163 -2.09 7.31 11.10
N LEU A 164 -0.93 7.30 10.45
CA LEU A 164 0.37 7.09 11.09
C LEU A 164 1.22 8.35 10.95
N ALA A 165 1.40 9.05 12.06
CA ALA A 165 2.18 10.26 12.18
C ALA A 165 3.26 10.13 13.28
N GLY A 166 4.22 11.05 13.30
CA GLY A 166 5.29 11.10 14.30
C GLY A 166 6.50 10.23 13.97
N ALA A 167 7.28 9.90 14.99
CA ALA A 167 8.50 9.12 14.85
C ALA A 167 8.21 7.67 14.35
N HIS A 168 9.17 7.08 13.67
CA HIS A 168 9.05 5.76 13.07
C HIS A 168 8.57 4.67 14.05
N GLU A 169 9.14 4.63 15.24
CA GLU A 169 8.76 3.64 16.26
C GLU A 169 7.31 3.81 16.73
N ALA A 170 6.82 5.05 16.85
CA ALA A 170 5.42 5.31 17.21
C ALA A 170 4.46 4.86 16.09
N ARG A 171 4.84 5.09 14.82
CA ARG A 171 4.08 4.62 13.65
C ARG A 171 4.02 3.10 13.62
N LEU A 172 5.17 2.43 13.82
CA LEU A 172 5.25 0.97 13.86
C LEU A 172 4.41 0.39 14.99
N ALA A 173 4.50 0.95 16.21
CA ALA A 173 3.70 0.52 17.35
C ALA A 173 2.19 0.67 17.08
N ARG A 174 1.76 1.79 16.50
CA ARG A 174 0.36 2.04 16.16
C ARG A 174 -0.14 1.09 15.06
N ALA A 175 0.69 0.82 14.05
CA ALA A 175 0.40 -0.13 12.98
C ALA A 175 0.24 -1.56 13.52
N MET A 176 1.16 -1.99 14.40
CA MET A 176 1.07 -3.28 15.09
C MET A 176 -0.21 -3.40 15.92
N ALA A 177 -0.54 -2.38 16.71
CA ALA A 177 -1.76 -2.37 17.52
C ALA A 177 -3.04 -2.46 16.68
N ALA A 178 -3.05 -1.83 15.51
CA ALA A 178 -4.19 -1.89 14.59
C ALA A 178 -4.36 -3.27 13.91
N LEU A 179 -3.27 -4.00 13.72
CA LEU A 179 -3.31 -5.34 13.13
C LEU A 179 -3.73 -6.42 14.12
N LEU A 180 -3.37 -6.29 15.40
CA LEU A 180 -3.60 -7.32 16.42
C LEU A 180 -5.03 -7.89 16.48
N PRO A 181 -6.10 -7.07 16.41
CA PRO A 181 -7.47 -7.58 16.45
C PRO A 181 -7.87 -8.42 15.23
N LEU A 182 -7.10 -8.38 14.16
CA LEU A 182 -7.36 -9.10 12.91
C LEU A 182 -6.65 -10.44 12.82
N LEU A 183 -5.72 -10.69 13.75
CA LEU A 183 -4.97 -11.95 13.79
C LEU A 183 -5.85 -13.08 14.33
N PRO A 184 -5.71 -14.30 13.79
CA PRO A 184 -6.38 -15.46 14.37
C PRO A 184 -5.91 -15.69 15.82
N ALA A 185 -6.86 -16.11 16.64
CA ALA A 185 -6.61 -16.45 18.06
C ALA A 185 -5.70 -17.68 18.20
#